data_000c8b328a3478a88db8d787ec0cb822
#
_entry.id   000c8b328a3478a88db8d787ec0cb822
#
_cell.length_a   1.000
_cell.length_b   1.000
_cell.length_c   1.000
_cell.angle_alpha   90.00
_cell.angle_beta   90.00
_cell.angle_gamma   90.00
#
_symmetry.space_group_name_H-M   'P 1'
#
loop_
_entity.id
_entity.type
_entity.pdbx_description
1 polymer ?
#
loop_
_entity_poly.entity_id
_entity_poly.type
_entity_poly.pdbx_seq_one_letter_code
_entity_poly.pdbx_strand_id
1 'polypeptide(L)'
;ATLKRHLVNYFTNKGPRDPQCRLWSCYKEGAAKLKGWGYTQRFLAYNTRATNAYRHCSHLAYIVNIFANVDTQLYFESRGYSVDSDKLATSEMVQWLWRSQLRDGKEIWLYMPSKRMRQLLIKWVEEVTGNTDCIALWE
;
A
#
# COMPACT_ATOMS: atom_id res chain seq x y z
N ALA A 1 -14.39 7.81 10.04
CA ALA A 1 -14.11 9.15 10.58
C ALA A 1 -12.68 9.26 11.12
N THR A 2 -12.27 8.38 12.02
CA THR A 2 -10.92 8.41 12.60
C THR A 2 -9.82 8.13 11.55
N LEU A 3 -10.03 7.15 10.69
CA LEU A 3 -9.07 6.80 9.65
C LEU A 3 -8.88 7.96 8.66
N LYS A 4 -9.98 8.60 8.23
CA LYS A 4 -9.91 9.78 7.36
C LYS A 4 -9.10 10.90 8.03
N ARG A 5 -9.33 11.16 9.31
CA ARG A 5 -8.60 12.17 10.06
C ARG A 5 -7.10 11.88 10.09
N HIS A 6 -6.72 10.62 10.32
CA HIS A 6 -5.33 10.21 10.31
C HIS A 6 -4.70 10.38 8.92
N LEU A 7 -5.44 10.05 7.88
CA LEU A 7 -4.98 10.18 6.50
C LEU A 7 -4.77 11.65 6.11
N VAL A 8 -5.72 12.52 6.45
CA VAL A 8 -5.59 13.97 6.25
C VAL A 8 -4.38 14.52 6.99
N ASN A 9 -4.24 14.14 8.27
CA ASN A 9 -3.10 14.57 9.09
C ASN A 9 -1.77 14.11 8.49
N TYR A 10 -1.70 12.88 8.04
CA TYR A 10 -0.51 12.33 7.40
C TYR A 10 -0.09 13.16 6.19
N PHE A 11 -1.01 13.38 5.25
CA PHE A 11 -0.69 14.10 4.03
C PHE A 11 -0.49 15.60 4.25
N THR A 12 -1.22 16.21 5.18
CA THR A 12 -1.15 17.65 5.40
C THR A 12 0.06 18.05 6.24
N ASN A 13 0.32 17.35 7.33
CA ASN A 13 1.30 17.74 8.34
C ASN A 13 2.64 17.02 8.19
N LYS A 14 2.64 15.82 7.64
CA LYS A 14 3.87 15.02 7.47
C LYS A 14 4.25 14.82 6.00
N GLY A 15 3.38 15.18 5.10
CA GLY A 15 3.60 15.03 3.68
C GLY A 15 4.32 16.20 3.03
N PRO A 16 4.72 16.07 1.75
CA PRO A 16 5.33 17.14 1.01
C PRO A 16 4.34 18.26 0.73
N ARG A 17 4.85 19.47 0.54
CA ARG A 17 4.01 20.61 0.14
C ARG A 17 3.37 20.39 -1.23
N ASP A 18 4.09 19.71 -2.14
CA ASP A 18 3.60 19.41 -3.47
C ASP A 18 2.64 18.20 -3.43
N PRO A 19 1.33 18.39 -3.69
CA PRO A 19 0.38 17.29 -3.73
C PRO A 19 0.70 16.24 -4.80
N GLN A 20 1.46 16.58 -5.83
CA GLN A 20 1.85 15.66 -6.90
C GLN A 20 2.74 14.51 -6.39
N CYS A 21 3.40 14.70 -5.25
CA CYS A 21 4.23 13.66 -4.63
C CYS A 21 3.45 12.70 -3.74
N ARG A 22 2.14 12.85 -3.64
CA ARG A 22 1.24 12.04 -2.82
C ARG A 22 0.60 10.94 -3.66
N LEU A 23 0.41 9.77 -3.05
CA LEU A 23 -0.25 8.64 -3.68
C LEU A 23 -0.96 7.83 -2.60
N TRP A 24 -2.20 7.41 -2.85
CA TRP A 24 -2.92 6.60 -1.87
C TRP A 24 -3.81 5.56 -2.54
N SER A 25 -4.12 4.53 -1.78
CA SER A 25 -5.03 3.48 -2.23
C SER A 25 -5.86 2.96 -1.07
N CYS A 26 -7.06 2.54 -1.39
CA CYS A 26 -7.95 1.81 -0.50
C CYS A 26 -8.88 0.94 -1.35
N TYR A 27 -9.76 0.19 -0.70
CA TYR A 27 -10.82 -0.51 -1.41
C TYR A 27 -11.78 0.51 -2.05
N LYS A 28 -12.25 0.18 -3.24
CA LYS A 28 -13.11 1.06 -4.04
C LYS A 28 -14.34 1.54 -3.26
N GLU A 29 -14.94 0.67 -2.48
CA GLU A 29 -16.12 0.97 -1.67
C GLU A 29 -15.86 2.02 -0.58
N GLY A 30 -14.62 2.10 -0.12
CA GLY A 30 -14.21 3.05 0.92
C GLY A 30 -13.67 4.37 0.39
N ALA A 31 -13.35 4.44 -0.90
CA ALA A 31 -12.64 5.58 -1.48
C ALA A 31 -13.36 6.91 -1.26
N ALA A 32 -14.67 6.95 -1.48
CA ALA A 32 -15.46 8.17 -1.32
C ALA A 32 -15.45 8.68 0.13
N LYS A 33 -15.40 7.79 1.11
CA LYS A 33 -15.38 8.12 2.54
C LYS A 33 -14.05 8.66 3.02
N LEU A 34 -12.97 8.30 2.32
CA LEU A 34 -11.60 8.64 2.72
C LEU A 34 -11.02 9.81 1.95
N LYS A 35 -11.68 10.29 0.89
CA LYS A 35 -11.26 11.45 0.14
C LYS A 35 -11.11 12.68 1.03
N GLY A 36 -10.09 13.47 0.77
CA GLY A 36 -9.80 14.65 1.55
C GLY A 36 -9.02 15.70 0.76
N TRP A 37 -8.87 16.85 1.35
CA TRP A 37 -8.20 17.98 0.71
C TRP A 37 -6.74 17.66 0.42
N GLY A 38 -6.34 17.92 -0.81
CA GLY A 38 -4.94 17.81 -1.24
C GLY A 38 -4.47 16.44 -1.67
N TYR A 39 -5.33 15.39 -1.62
CA TYR A 39 -4.92 14.05 -2.06
C TYR A 39 -6.00 13.29 -2.83
N THR A 40 -7.23 13.80 -2.92
CA THR A 40 -8.37 13.09 -3.54
C THR A 40 -8.06 12.59 -4.94
N GLN A 41 -7.38 13.38 -5.76
CA GLN A 41 -7.06 13.05 -7.14
C GLN A 41 -5.78 12.21 -7.28
N ARG A 42 -5.12 11.91 -6.17
CA ARG A 42 -3.88 11.11 -6.13
C ARG A 42 -4.13 9.66 -5.76
N PHE A 43 -5.31 9.16 -6.12
CA PHE A 43 -5.72 7.78 -5.89
C PHE A 43 -5.22 6.88 -7.01
N LEU A 44 -4.58 5.77 -6.63
CA LEU A 44 -4.20 4.70 -7.56
C LEU A 44 -4.71 3.38 -6.98
N ALA A 45 -5.59 2.69 -7.69
CA ALA A 45 -6.15 1.43 -7.23
C ALA A 45 -5.04 0.42 -6.87
N TYR A 46 -5.23 -0.31 -5.77
CA TYR A 46 -4.22 -1.24 -5.24
C TYR A 46 -3.85 -2.37 -6.23
N ASN A 47 -4.72 -2.65 -7.18
CA ASN A 47 -4.53 -3.69 -8.20
C ASN A 47 -4.23 -3.12 -9.59
N THR A 48 -3.87 -1.86 -9.70
CA THR A 48 -3.52 -1.23 -10.97
C THR A 48 -2.27 -1.87 -11.55
N ARG A 49 -2.32 -2.23 -12.83
CA ARG A 49 -1.19 -2.80 -13.58
C ARG A 49 -0.39 -1.70 -14.27
N ALA A 50 0.85 -1.99 -14.53
CA ALA A 50 1.83 -1.26 -15.36
C ALA A 50 1.55 0.24 -15.59
N THR A 51 2.02 1.12 -14.72
CA THR A 51 2.00 2.57 -14.92
C THR A 51 3.31 3.20 -14.45
N ASN A 52 3.76 4.23 -15.17
CA ASN A 52 4.92 5.04 -14.79
C ASN A 52 4.52 6.44 -14.32
N ALA A 53 3.22 6.75 -14.30
CA ALA A 53 2.72 8.09 -14.01
C ALA A 53 3.02 8.56 -12.58
N TYR A 54 3.30 7.64 -11.64
CA TYR A 54 3.49 7.94 -10.22
C TYR A 54 4.92 7.75 -9.73
N ARG A 55 5.87 7.62 -10.65
CA ARG A 55 7.27 7.34 -10.36
C ARG A 55 7.95 8.37 -9.44
N HIS A 56 7.45 9.58 -9.41
CA HIS A 56 7.95 10.68 -8.59
C HIS A 56 7.32 10.74 -7.19
N CYS A 57 6.35 9.89 -6.89
CA CYS A 57 5.63 9.94 -5.61
C CYS A 57 6.51 9.45 -4.46
N SER A 58 6.51 10.21 -3.37
CA SER A 58 7.34 9.97 -2.17
C SER A 58 6.53 9.66 -0.92
N HIS A 59 5.29 10.15 -0.83
CA HIS A 59 4.44 10.00 0.34
C HIS A 59 3.23 9.17 -0.02
N LEU A 60 3.17 7.96 0.51
CA LEU A 60 2.20 6.93 0.14
C LEU A 60 1.31 6.58 1.31
N ALA A 61 0.06 6.28 1.02
CA ALA A 61 -0.87 5.72 2.00
C ALA A 61 -1.55 4.49 1.39
N TYR A 62 -1.35 3.34 1.99
CA TYR A 62 -1.86 2.06 1.51
C TYR A 62 -2.87 1.50 2.51
N ILE A 63 -4.15 1.71 2.22
CA ILE A 63 -5.24 1.45 3.17
C ILE A 63 -6.06 0.25 2.70
N VAL A 64 -5.37 -0.88 2.53
CA VAL A 64 -6.00 -2.15 2.17
C VAL A 64 -5.42 -3.26 3.03
N ASN A 65 -6.20 -4.31 3.22
CA ASN A 65 -5.77 -5.55 3.85
C ASN A 65 -6.26 -6.69 2.97
N ILE A 66 -5.37 -7.19 2.11
CA ILE A 66 -5.73 -8.08 1.00
C ILE A 66 -5.82 -9.52 1.47
N PHE A 67 -6.93 -10.17 1.13
CA PHE A 67 -7.14 -11.60 1.29
C PHE A 67 -7.55 -12.21 -0.05
N ALA A 68 -7.25 -13.49 -0.23
CA ALA A 68 -7.77 -14.23 -1.37
C ALA A 68 -9.31 -14.28 -1.31
N ASN A 69 -9.96 -14.18 -2.46
CA ASN A 69 -11.41 -14.36 -2.54
C ASN A 69 -11.80 -15.76 -2.03
N VAL A 70 -12.80 -15.82 -1.16
CA VAL A 70 -13.23 -17.06 -0.52
C VAL A 70 -13.65 -18.12 -1.55
N ASP A 71 -14.40 -17.71 -2.57
CA ASP A 71 -14.86 -18.63 -3.60
C ASP A 71 -13.69 -19.19 -4.42
N THR A 72 -12.73 -18.35 -4.77
CA THR A 72 -11.50 -18.74 -5.46
C THR A 72 -10.68 -19.70 -4.60
N GLN A 73 -10.55 -19.39 -3.31
CA GLN A 73 -9.83 -20.22 -2.35
C GLN A 73 -10.48 -21.61 -2.24
N LEU A 74 -11.79 -21.67 -2.06
CA LEU A 74 -12.53 -22.93 -1.98
C LEU A 74 -12.42 -23.75 -3.27
N TYR A 75 -12.48 -23.09 -4.43
CA TYR A 75 -12.32 -23.75 -5.72
C TYR A 75 -10.98 -24.47 -5.83
N PHE A 76 -9.88 -23.78 -5.52
CA PHE A 76 -8.54 -24.39 -5.61
C PHE A 76 -8.31 -25.45 -4.54
N GLU A 77 -8.77 -25.21 -3.31
CA GLU A 77 -8.66 -26.18 -2.22
C GLU A 77 -9.39 -27.48 -2.52
N SER A 78 -10.58 -27.40 -3.15
CA SER A 78 -11.35 -28.60 -3.56
C SER A 78 -10.62 -29.44 -4.61
N ARG A 79 -9.61 -28.88 -5.27
CA ARG A 79 -8.78 -29.57 -6.28
C ARG A 79 -7.39 -29.92 -5.77
N GLY A 80 -7.17 -29.86 -4.47
CA GLY A 80 -5.91 -30.23 -3.84
C GLY A 80 -4.82 -29.14 -3.86
N TYR A 81 -5.15 -27.90 -4.22
CA TYR A 81 -4.25 -26.77 -4.20
C TYR A 81 -4.50 -25.91 -2.96
N SER A 82 -3.46 -25.34 -2.39
CA SER A 82 -3.59 -24.34 -1.33
C SER A 82 -3.44 -22.93 -1.89
N VAL A 83 -4.24 -21.99 -1.38
CA VAL A 83 -4.14 -20.56 -1.73
C VAL A 83 -3.50 -19.84 -0.57
N ASP A 84 -2.36 -19.20 -0.82
CA ASP A 84 -1.64 -18.40 0.19
C ASP A 84 -2.04 -16.93 0.08
N SER A 85 -2.96 -16.51 0.94
CA SER A 85 -3.43 -15.11 1.00
C SER A 85 -2.30 -14.13 1.35
N ASP A 86 -1.31 -14.54 2.13
CA ASP A 86 -0.20 -13.68 2.50
C ASP A 86 0.73 -13.42 1.32
N LYS A 87 0.99 -14.43 0.50
CA LYS A 87 1.77 -14.25 -0.73
C LYS A 87 1.06 -13.36 -1.73
N LEU A 88 -0.26 -13.54 -1.89
CA LEU A 88 -1.08 -12.68 -2.75
C LEU A 88 -1.01 -11.24 -2.27
N ALA A 89 -1.24 -11.01 -0.98
CA ALA A 89 -1.23 -9.68 -0.38
C ALA A 89 0.14 -9.01 -0.54
N THR A 90 1.22 -9.73 -0.29
CA THR A 90 2.58 -9.23 -0.44
C THR A 90 2.88 -8.85 -1.90
N SER A 91 2.50 -9.70 -2.84
CA SER A 91 2.70 -9.45 -4.26
C SER A 91 1.98 -8.19 -4.74
N GLU A 92 0.71 -8.03 -4.40
CA GLU A 92 -0.08 -6.86 -4.79
C GLU A 92 0.48 -5.58 -4.15
N MET A 93 0.83 -5.63 -2.87
CA MET A 93 1.39 -4.51 -2.14
C MET A 93 2.73 -4.06 -2.73
N VAL A 94 3.65 -4.98 -2.97
CA VAL A 94 4.98 -4.67 -3.50
C VAL A 94 4.88 -4.07 -4.91
N GLN A 95 4.02 -4.62 -5.76
CA GLN A 95 3.79 -4.08 -7.10
C GLN A 95 3.27 -2.64 -7.03
N TRP A 96 2.36 -2.34 -6.10
CA TRP A 96 1.83 -1.00 -5.93
C TRP A 96 2.91 -0.02 -5.42
N LEU A 97 3.68 -0.42 -4.40
CA LEU A 97 4.77 0.41 -3.86
C LEU A 97 5.82 0.73 -4.94
N TRP A 98 6.07 -0.20 -5.83
CA TRP A 98 7.04 -0.02 -6.92
C TRP A 98 6.58 0.96 -8.00
N ARG A 99 5.33 1.45 -7.93
CA ARG A 99 4.87 2.53 -8.82
C ARG A 99 5.41 3.90 -8.41
N SER A 100 5.91 4.03 -7.18
CA SER A 100 6.45 5.27 -6.60
C SER A 100 7.94 5.42 -6.88
N GLN A 101 8.56 6.42 -6.24
CA GLN A 101 10.01 6.64 -6.38
C GLN A 101 10.87 5.54 -5.73
N LEU A 102 10.27 4.62 -4.99
CA LEU A 102 10.97 3.45 -4.46
C LEU A 102 11.63 2.65 -5.58
N ARG A 103 11.03 2.60 -6.74
CA ARG A 103 11.53 1.98 -7.96
C ARG A 103 12.89 2.55 -8.40
N ASP A 104 13.18 3.82 -8.09
CA ASP A 104 14.44 4.48 -8.40
C ASP A 104 15.44 4.43 -7.24
N GLY A 105 15.16 3.62 -6.23
CA GLY A 105 16.00 3.49 -5.04
C GLY A 105 15.90 4.67 -4.08
N LYS A 106 14.87 5.50 -4.21
CA LYS A 106 14.67 6.66 -3.35
C LYS A 106 13.78 6.33 -2.15
N GLU A 107 13.99 7.04 -1.05
CA GLU A 107 13.15 6.91 0.14
C GLU A 107 11.69 7.18 -0.14
N ILE A 108 10.81 6.45 0.55
CA ILE A 108 9.39 6.75 0.60
C ILE A 108 8.92 6.81 2.05
N TRP A 109 7.87 7.60 2.28
CA TRP A 109 7.12 7.61 3.53
C TRP A 109 5.83 6.85 3.28
N LEU A 110 5.50 5.91 4.16
CA LEU A 110 4.38 5.01 3.96
C LEU A 110 3.48 4.98 5.19
N TYR A 111 2.23 5.37 5.01
CA TYR A 111 1.18 5.18 5.99
C TYR A 111 0.41 3.90 5.65
N MET A 112 0.45 2.94 6.55
CA MET A 112 -0.16 1.63 6.35
C MET A 112 -0.82 1.19 7.67
N PRO A 113 -2.13 1.43 7.83
CA PRO A 113 -2.81 1.17 9.11
C PRO A 113 -2.98 -0.31 9.43
N SER A 114 -3.00 -1.20 8.42
CA SER A 114 -3.12 -2.63 8.66
C SER A 114 -1.84 -3.21 9.27
N LYS A 115 -1.92 -3.71 10.48
CA LYS A 115 -0.80 -4.39 11.15
C LYS A 115 -0.32 -5.60 10.35
N ARG A 116 -1.26 -6.38 9.81
CA ARG A 116 -0.93 -7.55 8.98
C ARG A 116 -0.11 -7.14 7.75
N MET A 117 -0.56 -6.10 7.03
CA MET A 117 0.14 -5.63 5.82
C MET A 117 1.52 -5.07 6.16
N ARG A 118 1.67 -4.36 7.28
CA ARG A 118 2.98 -3.89 7.76
C ARG A 118 3.92 -5.05 8.04
N GLN A 119 3.43 -6.09 8.70
CA GLN A 119 4.24 -7.29 9.01
C GLN A 119 4.65 -8.04 7.74
N LEU A 120 3.76 -8.14 6.76
CA LEU A 120 4.08 -8.75 5.47
C LEU A 120 5.16 -7.97 4.73
N LEU A 121 5.10 -6.63 4.77
CA LEU A 121 6.11 -5.79 4.15
C LEU A 121 7.47 -5.97 4.82
N ILE A 122 7.51 -5.94 6.14
CA ILE A 122 8.75 -6.13 6.92
C ILE A 122 9.37 -7.49 6.61
N LYS A 123 8.56 -8.54 6.60
CA LYS A 123 9.01 -9.90 6.27
C LYS A 123 9.58 -9.97 4.85
N TRP A 124 8.92 -9.35 3.90
CA TRP A 124 9.39 -9.33 2.51
C TRP A 124 10.74 -8.61 2.38
N VAL A 125 10.89 -7.45 3.04
CA VAL A 125 12.15 -6.70 3.04
C VAL A 125 13.27 -7.55 3.65
N GLU A 126 13.01 -8.23 4.77
CA GLU A 126 13.97 -9.10 5.41
C GLU A 126 14.39 -10.25 4.50
N GLU A 127 13.45 -10.88 3.81
CA GLU A 127 13.72 -11.99 2.88
C GLU A 127 14.54 -11.54 1.67
N VAL A 128 14.30 -10.33 1.16
CA VAL A 128 14.97 -9.82 -0.04
C VAL A 128 16.34 -9.22 0.27
N THR A 129 16.49 -8.50 1.38
CA THR A 129 17.71 -7.76 1.72
C THR A 129 18.55 -8.41 2.80
N GLY A 130 18.01 -9.38 3.53
CA GLY A 130 18.67 -10.07 4.65
C GLY A 130 18.54 -9.37 6.00
N ASN A 131 17.98 -8.16 6.04
CA ASN A 131 17.76 -7.40 7.28
C ASN A 131 16.63 -6.39 7.11
N THR A 132 16.32 -5.64 8.18
CA THR A 132 15.29 -4.59 8.17
C THR A 132 15.86 -3.20 8.42
N ASP A 133 17.17 -3.01 8.22
CA ASP A 133 17.85 -1.75 8.51
C ASP A 133 17.34 -0.56 7.67
N CYS A 134 16.80 -0.85 6.49
CA CYS A 134 16.24 0.20 5.62
C CYS A 134 14.84 0.68 6.06
N ILE A 135 14.26 0.09 7.10
CA ILE A 135 12.93 0.46 7.60
C ILE A 135 13.07 1.28 8.88
N ALA A 136 12.52 2.48 8.89
CA ALA A 136 12.36 3.28 10.09
C ALA A 136 10.87 3.33 10.46
N LEU A 137 10.57 3.00 11.71
CA LEU A 137 9.19 3.04 12.22
C LEU A 137 8.96 4.36 12.95
N TRP A 138 7.83 4.99 12.64
CA TRP A 138 7.39 6.22 13.30
C TRP A 138 6.17 5.93 14.18
N GLU A 139 6.20 6.49 15.35
CA GLU A 139 5.05 6.50 16.26
C GLU A 139 4.22 7.79 16.12
#